data_ebaeae084a37676fc5fbe08c10768d15
#
_entry.id   ebaeae084a37676fc5fbe08c10768d15
#
_cell.length_a   1.000
_cell.length_b   1.000
_cell.length_c   1.000
_cell.angle_alpha   90.00
_cell.angle_beta   90.00
_cell.angle_gamma   90.00
#
_symmetry.space_group_name_H-M   'P 1'
#
loop_
_entity.id
_entity.type
_entity.pdbx_description
1 polymer ?
#
loop_
_entity_poly.entity_id
_entity_poly.type
_entity_poly.pdbx_seq_one_letter_code
_entity_poly.pdbx_strand_id
1 'polypeptide(L)'
;MNETRRENPKRPVIEQVACLAMELGAAHLAAYGATRSRHDFTQRQLMACLILRAYLRTTYRGVVELLAVSTTLRQALGLGDKLPHFTTLQKFSARSQVVAIAQKLVAAIGKAAAPAPQDLPAAAAMDSTGLATTCASDYFRSRSGKQCRQWVKVSVVVWCTSLLPLALVIDTGPSNDRVQAPELLAQGQAAARPAKLYADTGYDAEWIHAQCREEWGVESVIKPSGQRADGNRNGYWRAGMSPEHLKARRYGRRWAVESFFSGLKRTMGAALSARRPNQMLAEAAFRVLAYALRR
;
A
#
# COMPACT_ATOMS: atom_id res chain seq x y z
N MET A 1 -28.64 41.40 -11.73
CA MET A 1 -28.45 40.70 -10.43
C MET A 1 -27.79 39.38 -10.77
N ASN A 2 -26.47 39.31 -10.60
CA ASN A 2 -25.71 38.07 -10.79
C ASN A 2 -25.72 37.27 -9.50
N GLU A 3 -26.50 36.24 -9.43
CA GLU A 3 -26.36 35.22 -8.37
C GLU A 3 -25.05 34.47 -8.61
N THR A 4 -24.03 34.84 -7.87
CA THR A 4 -22.79 34.08 -7.73
C THR A 4 -23.15 32.73 -7.17
N ARG A 5 -23.12 31.68 -8.01
CA ARG A 5 -23.09 30.28 -7.56
C ARG A 5 -22.00 30.15 -6.50
N ARG A 6 -22.38 30.08 -5.24
CA ARG A 6 -21.47 29.67 -4.15
C ARG A 6 -21.11 28.22 -4.44
N GLU A 7 -19.92 28.01 -5.00
CA GLU A 7 -19.33 26.67 -5.04
C GLU A 7 -19.32 26.11 -3.61
N ASN A 8 -19.97 24.99 -3.42
CA ASN A 8 -19.99 24.29 -2.14
C ASN A 8 -18.53 23.99 -1.76
N PRO A 9 -18.01 24.47 -0.63
CA PRO A 9 -16.59 24.30 -0.30
C PRO A 9 -16.25 22.81 -0.32
N LYS A 10 -15.29 22.39 -1.16
CA LYS A 10 -14.83 21.02 -1.24
C LYS A 10 -14.42 20.57 0.16
N ARG A 11 -14.95 19.44 0.62
CA ARG A 11 -14.58 18.85 1.93
C ARG A 11 -13.06 18.79 2.08
N PRO A 12 -12.51 19.14 3.26
CA PRO A 12 -11.08 18.98 3.51
C PRO A 12 -10.59 17.56 3.22
N VAL A 13 -9.40 17.39 2.68
CA VAL A 13 -8.86 16.08 2.29
C VAL A 13 -8.84 15.10 3.48
N ILE A 14 -8.54 15.59 4.68
CA ILE A 14 -8.55 14.75 5.89
C ILE A 14 -9.94 14.17 6.19
N GLU A 15 -10.99 14.95 5.98
CA GLU A 15 -12.39 14.51 6.15
C GLU A 15 -12.75 13.49 5.06
N GLN A 16 -12.32 13.72 3.81
CA GLN A 16 -12.51 12.75 2.72
C GLN A 16 -11.83 11.42 3.05
N VAL A 17 -10.58 11.44 3.53
CA VAL A 17 -9.86 10.23 3.96
C VAL A 17 -10.62 9.51 5.09
N ALA A 18 -11.16 10.25 6.06
CA ALA A 18 -11.95 9.66 7.15
C ALA A 18 -13.23 8.96 6.64
N CYS A 19 -14.00 9.64 5.78
CA CYS A 19 -15.23 9.09 5.18
C CYS A 19 -14.91 7.84 4.35
N LEU A 20 -13.94 7.91 3.43
CA LEU A 20 -13.54 6.78 2.59
C LEU A 20 -13.03 5.60 3.41
N ALA A 21 -12.28 5.85 4.49
CA ALA A 21 -11.84 4.79 5.40
C ALA A 21 -13.02 4.10 6.10
N MET A 22 -14.06 4.85 6.48
CA MET A 22 -15.28 4.31 7.09
C MET A 22 -16.12 3.52 6.08
N GLU A 23 -16.29 4.02 4.86
CA GLU A 23 -17.01 3.34 3.78
C GLU A 23 -16.33 2.02 3.41
N LEU A 24 -15.01 2.07 3.19
CA LEU A 24 -14.20 0.90 2.88
C LEU A 24 -14.27 -0.14 4.02
N GLY A 25 -14.18 0.31 5.26
CA GLY A 25 -14.33 -0.55 6.43
C GLY A 25 -15.73 -1.16 6.55
N ALA A 26 -16.77 -0.41 6.24
CA ALA A 26 -18.16 -0.91 6.27
C ALA A 26 -18.40 -2.02 5.24
N ALA A 27 -17.81 -1.88 4.04
CA ALA A 27 -17.99 -2.85 2.97
C ALA A 27 -17.19 -4.16 3.19
N HIS A 28 -16.10 -4.12 3.97
CA HIS A 28 -15.15 -5.23 4.00
C HIS A 28 -14.84 -5.81 5.39
N LEU A 29 -15.29 -5.17 6.47
CA LEU A 29 -15.00 -5.61 7.84
C LEU A 29 -16.29 -5.96 8.59
N ALA A 30 -16.23 -7.03 9.39
CA ALA A 30 -17.23 -7.26 10.40
C ALA A 30 -17.25 -6.11 11.42
N ALA A 31 -18.44 -5.80 11.97
CA ALA A 31 -18.57 -4.71 12.94
C ALA A 31 -17.60 -4.89 14.13
N TYR A 32 -17.52 -6.12 14.66
CA TYR A 32 -16.69 -6.47 15.82
C TYR A 32 -15.85 -7.69 15.55
N GLY A 33 -14.73 -7.83 16.28
CA GLY A 33 -13.80 -8.94 16.10
C GLY A 33 -14.26 -10.27 16.68
N ALA A 34 -15.20 -10.24 17.63
CA ALA A 34 -15.83 -11.42 18.24
C ALA A 34 -17.15 -11.02 18.90
N THR A 35 -18.09 -11.96 19.03
CA THR A 35 -19.41 -11.75 19.66
C THR A 35 -19.30 -11.31 21.12
N ARG A 36 -18.30 -11.80 21.85
CA ARG A 36 -18.04 -11.45 23.26
C ARG A 36 -17.08 -10.26 23.45
N SER A 37 -16.70 -9.55 22.35
CA SER A 37 -15.87 -8.36 22.48
C SER A 37 -16.68 -7.19 23.02
N ARG A 38 -15.99 -6.21 23.65
CA ARG A 38 -16.61 -4.92 23.98
C ARG A 38 -17.09 -4.24 22.70
N HIS A 39 -18.35 -3.82 22.67
CA HIS A 39 -19.00 -3.19 21.53
C HIS A 39 -18.95 -1.64 21.57
N ASP A 40 -17.94 -1.10 22.27
CA ASP A 40 -17.76 0.36 22.37
C ASP A 40 -17.38 1.00 21.02
N PHE A 41 -16.54 0.32 20.24
CA PHE A 41 -16.05 0.79 18.96
C PHE A 41 -16.02 -0.34 17.93
N THR A 42 -16.49 -0.08 16.73
CA THR A 42 -16.45 -1.02 15.63
C THR A 42 -15.04 -1.14 15.04
N GLN A 43 -14.73 -2.25 14.38
CA GLN A 43 -13.43 -2.45 13.71
C GLN A 43 -13.17 -1.35 12.66
N ARG A 44 -14.20 -0.92 11.92
CA ARG A 44 -14.07 0.16 10.92
C ARG A 44 -13.67 1.49 11.56
N GLN A 45 -14.24 1.83 12.73
CA GLN A 45 -13.89 3.06 13.47
C GLN A 45 -12.43 3.03 13.95
N LEU A 46 -12.00 1.91 14.54
CA LEU A 46 -10.60 1.75 14.99
C LEU A 46 -9.63 1.78 13.81
N MET A 47 -9.98 1.13 12.69
CA MET A 47 -9.21 1.14 11.44
C MET A 47 -9.07 2.56 10.88
N ALA A 48 -10.19 3.30 10.78
CA ALA A 48 -10.20 4.67 10.27
C ALA A 48 -9.37 5.61 11.16
N CYS A 49 -9.43 5.47 12.50
CA CYS A 49 -8.55 6.20 13.40
C CYS A 49 -7.06 5.91 13.13
N LEU A 50 -6.69 4.66 12.83
CA LEU A 50 -5.31 4.28 12.52
C LEU A 50 -4.86 4.77 11.14
N ILE A 51 -5.76 4.81 10.16
CA ILE A 51 -5.50 5.43 8.86
C ILE A 51 -5.27 6.94 9.02
N LEU A 52 -6.10 7.63 9.79
CA LEU A 52 -5.91 9.05 10.11
C LEU A 52 -4.60 9.30 10.87
N ARG A 53 -4.25 8.43 11.83
CA ARG A 53 -2.96 8.49 12.52
C ARG A 53 -1.80 8.44 11.53
N ALA A 54 -1.84 7.53 10.56
CA ALA A 54 -0.81 7.40 9.53
C ALA A 54 -0.78 8.60 8.58
N TYR A 55 -1.95 9.08 8.14
CA TYR A 55 -2.12 10.25 7.29
C TYR A 55 -1.50 11.52 7.92
N LEU A 56 -1.76 11.73 9.20
CA LEU A 56 -1.27 12.89 9.98
C LEU A 56 0.16 12.71 10.51
N ARG A 57 0.74 11.52 10.36
CA ARG A 57 2.06 11.15 10.91
C ARG A 57 2.16 11.44 12.41
N THR A 58 1.07 11.21 13.14
CA THR A 58 0.96 11.51 14.58
C THR A 58 1.07 10.25 15.44
N THR A 59 1.07 10.44 16.76
CA THR A 59 1.06 9.34 17.74
C THR A 59 -0.35 8.80 17.97
N TYR A 60 -0.48 7.65 18.68
CA TYR A 60 -1.79 7.15 19.11
C TYR A 60 -2.52 8.16 20.03
N ARG A 61 -1.79 8.90 20.86
CA ARG A 61 -2.36 9.96 21.70
C ARG A 61 -2.77 11.16 20.84
N GLY A 62 -1.90 11.61 19.95
CA GLY A 62 -2.15 12.77 19.11
C GLY A 62 -3.38 12.61 18.20
N VAL A 63 -3.66 11.41 17.65
CA VAL A 63 -4.91 11.22 16.90
C VAL A 63 -6.14 11.27 17.79
N VAL A 64 -6.07 10.78 19.04
CA VAL A 64 -7.19 10.88 20.00
C VAL A 64 -7.43 12.31 20.42
N GLU A 65 -6.37 13.08 20.69
CA GLU A 65 -6.45 14.51 21.00
C GLU A 65 -7.07 15.31 19.85
N LEU A 66 -6.67 15.03 18.62
CA LEU A 66 -7.28 15.66 17.44
C LEU A 66 -8.78 15.34 17.36
N LEU A 67 -9.17 14.08 17.60
CA LEU A 67 -10.59 13.70 17.61
C LEU A 67 -11.35 14.37 18.75
N ALA A 68 -10.71 14.65 19.89
CA ALA A 68 -11.33 15.34 21.01
C ALA A 68 -11.73 16.78 20.64
N VAL A 69 -10.92 17.46 19.84
CA VAL A 69 -11.17 18.86 19.45
C VAL A 69 -11.92 19.02 18.12
N SER A 70 -11.98 17.97 17.27
CA SER A 70 -12.61 18.04 15.94
C SER A 70 -13.96 17.33 15.88
N THR A 71 -15.03 18.08 16.01
CA THR A 71 -16.39 17.56 15.84
C THR A 71 -16.61 16.97 14.44
N THR A 72 -16.11 17.63 13.40
CA THR A 72 -16.22 17.19 12.01
C THR A 72 -15.61 15.80 11.82
N LEU A 73 -14.40 15.55 12.34
CA LEU A 73 -13.77 14.24 12.23
C LEU A 73 -14.50 13.17 13.06
N ARG A 74 -15.00 13.53 14.26
CA ARG A 74 -15.83 12.59 15.03
C ARG A 74 -17.06 12.17 14.26
N GLN A 75 -17.77 13.12 13.66
CA GLN A 75 -18.94 12.84 12.84
C GLN A 75 -18.58 11.97 11.63
N ALA A 76 -17.51 12.30 10.91
CA ALA A 76 -17.05 11.49 9.77
C ALA A 76 -16.73 10.04 10.16
N LEU A 77 -16.24 9.80 11.37
CA LEU A 77 -15.95 8.47 11.93
C LEU A 77 -17.16 7.82 12.65
N GLY A 78 -18.31 8.47 12.69
CA GLY A 78 -19.46 8.00 13.46
C GLY A 78 -19.16 7.80 14.95
N LEU A 79 -18.28 8.65 15.50
CA LEU A 79 -17.93 8.68 16.93
C LEU A 79 -18.81 9.71 17.66
N GLY A 80 -19.41 9.29 18.77
CA GLY A 80 -20.10 10.20 19.70
C GLY A 80 -19.09 10.87 20.66
N ASP A 81 -19.56 11.16 21.86
CA ASP A 81 -18.73 11.78 22.91
C ASP A 81 -17.66 10.82 23.46
N LYS A 82 -17.92 9.50 23.41
CA LYS A 82 -16.96 8.49 23.83
C LYS A 82 -15.91 8.27 22.72
N LEU A 83 -14.66 8.55 23.06
CA LEU A 83 -13.52 8.33 22.17
C LEU A 83 -12.74 7.07 22.53
N PRO A 84 -12.10 6.39 21.57
CA PRO A 84 -11.23 5.26 21.87
C PRO A 84 -9.99 5.73 22.63
N HIS A 85 -9.66 5.07 23.73
CA HIS A 85 -8.42 5.35 24.41
C HIS A 85 -7.23 4.96 23.51
N PHE A 86 -6.12 5.66 23.60
CA PHE A 86 -4.95 5.41 22.74
C PHE A 86 -4.42 3.97 22.84
N THR A 87 -4.56 3.33 24.02
CA THR A 87 -4.17 1.92 24.19
C THR A 87 -5.12 0.96 23.44
N THR A 88 -6.38 1.34 23.22
CA THR A 88 -7.32 0.55 22.40
C THR A 88 -6.85 0.52 20.94
N LEU A 89 -6.44 1.68 20.39
CA LEU A 89 -5.86 1.77 19.06
C LEU A 89 -4.55 0.98 18.95
N GLN A 90 -3.68 1.10 19.97
CA GLN A 90 -2.42 0.37 20.04
C GLN A 90 -2.64 -1.15 20.07
N LYS A 91 -3.56 -1.64 20.94
CA LYS A 91 -3.90 -3.07 21.02
C LYS A 91 -4.52 -3.57 19.73
N PHE A 92 -5.37 -2.78 19.09
CA PHE A 92 -5.97 -3.14 17.80
C PHE A 92 -4.89 -3.25 16.72
N SER A 93 -3.98 -2.29 16.61
CA SER A 93 -2.89 -2.32 15.62
C SER A 93 -1.87 -3.45 15.83
N ALA A 94 -1.80 -4.02 17.03
CA ALA A 94 -0.89 -5.12 17.35
C ALA A 94 -1.46 -6.52 17.00
N ARG A 95 -2.72 -6.61 16.59
CA ARG A 95 -3.36 -7.90 16.24
C ARG A 95 -2.72 -8.45 14.97
N SER A 96 -2.45 -9.75 14.95
CA SER A 96 -1.82 -10.45 13.81
C SER A 96 -2.60 -10.30 12.49
N GLN A 97 -3.92 -10.23 12.55
CA GLN A 97 -4.79 -10.11 11.37
C GLN A 97 -4.85 -8.71 10.75
N VAL A 98 -4.29 -7.67 11.38
CA VAL A 98 -4.43 -6.28 10.91
C VAL A 98 -3.75 -6.05 9.56
N VAL A 99 -2.60 -6.68 9.33
CA VAL A 99 -1.92 -6.59 8.03
C VAL A 99 -2.76 -7.24 6.93
N ALA A 100 -3.30 -8.44 7.16
CA ALA A 100 -4.17 -9.13 6.21
C ALA A 100 -5.46 -8.31 5.92
N ILE A 101 -6.02 -7.66 6.92
CA ILE A 101 -7.14 -6.74 6.73
C ILE A 101 -6.72 -5.57 5.81
N ALA A 102 -5.57 -4.96 6.06
CA ALA A 102 -5.08 -3.85 5.24
C ALA A 102 -4.81 -4.28 3.79
N GLN A 103 -4.26 -5.46 3.57
CA GLN A 103 -4.06 -6.06 2.24
C GLN A 103 -5.41 -6.21 1.50
N LYS A 104 -6.42 -6.75 2.17
CA LYS A 104 -7.79 -6.87 1.62
C LYS A 104 -8.37 -5.50 1.23
N LEU A 105 -8.21 -4.48 2.07
CA LEU A 105 -8.68 -3.13 1.77
C LEU A 105 -7.93 -2.49 0.60
N VAL A 106 -6.61 -2.72 0.49
CA VAL A 106 -5.81 -2.27 -0.65
C VAL A 106 -6.30 -2.92 -1.94
N ALA A 107 -6.55 -4.22 -1.95
CA ALA A 107 -7.08 -4.92 -3.11
C ALA A 107 -8.46 -4.38 -3.53
N ALA A 108 -9.32 -4.03 -2.56
CA ALA A 108 -10.62 -3.41 -2.84
C ALA A 108 -10.49 -2.01 -3.48
N ILE A 109 -9.56 -1.18 -3.00
CA ILE A 109 -9.24 0.12 -3.61
C ILE A 109 -8.76 -0.08 -5.06
N GLY A 110 -7.83 -0.99 -5.28
CA GLY A 110 -7.29 -1.28 -6.60
C GLY A 110 -8.35 -1.80 -7.58
N LYS A 111 -9.26 -2.65 -7.11
CA LYS A 111 -10.40 -3.15 -7.90
C LYS A 111 -11.34 -2.00 -8.29
N ALA A 112 -11.68 -1.13 -7.36
CA ALA A 112 -12.56 0.03 -7.62
C ALA A 112 -11.91 1.05 -8.56
N ALA A 113 -10.58 1.13 -8.57
CA ALA A 113 -9.80 2.03 -9.40
C ALA A 113 -9.38 1.43 -10.76
N ALA A 114 -9.92 0.26 -11.12
CA ALA A 114 -9.63 -0.35 -12.40
C ALA A 114 -10.05 0.60 -13.54
N PRO A 115 -9.17 0.89 -14.52
CA PRO A 115 -9.53 1.69 -15.68
C PRO A 115 -10.69 1.08 -16.45
N ALA A 116 -11.53 1.92 -17.06
CA ALA A 116 -12.65 1.44 -17.86
C ALA A 116 -12.13 0.66 -19.09
N PRO A 117 -12.89 -0.35 -19.59
CA PRO A 117 -12.47 -1.19 -20.72
C PRO A 117 -12.12 -0.43 -22.00
N GLN A 118 -12.73 0.74 -22.22
CA GLN A 118 -12.47 1.61 -23.36
C GLN A 118 -11.19 2.45 -23.23
N ASP A 119 -10.63 2.54 -22.03
CA ASP A 119 -9.37 3.23 -21.83
C ASP A 119 -8.22 2.40 -22.42
N LEU A 120 -7.11 3.07 -22.73
CA LEU A 120 -5.87 2.42 -23.21
C LEU A 120 -5.55 1.19 -22.37
N PRO A 121 -4.96 0.12 -22.98
CA PRO A 121 -4.73 -1.13 -22.25
C PRO A 121 -4.13 -0.86 -20.89
N ALA A 122 -4.93 -1.13 -19.86
CA ALA A 122 -4.60 -0.87 -18.47
C ALA A 122 -3.32 -1.61 -18.11
N ALA A 123 -2.35 -0.91 -17.57
CA ALA A 123 -1.09 -1.52 -17.17
C ALA A 123 -0.86 -1.30 -15.68
N ALA A 124 -0.21 -2.28 -15.05
CA ALA A 124 0.24 -2.22 -13.69
C ALA A 124 1.76 -2.32 -13.61
N ALA A 125 2.34 -1.89 -12.51
CA ALA A 125 3.76 -2.04 -12.22
C ALA A 125 3.95 -2.62 -10.82
N MET A 126 4.93 -3.51 -10.68
CA MET A 126 5.27 -4.22 -9.46
C MET A 126 6.69 -3.87 -9.03
N ASP A 127 6.86 -3.57 -7.74
CA ASP A 127 8.18 -3.31 -7.15
C ASP A 127 8.11 -3.35 -5.62
N SER A 128 9.27 -3.27 -4.97
CA SER A 128 9.43 -3.29 -3.52
C SER A 128 10.23 -2.08 -3.04
N THR A 129 9.97 -1.67 -1.80
CA THR A 129 10.78 -0.65 -1.12
C THR A 129 10.96 -0.97 0.35
N GLY A 130 12.04 -0.44 0.96
CA GLY A 130 12.26 -0.52 2.40
C GLY A 130 11.76 0.74 3.12
N LEU A 131 11.11 0.55 4.28
CA LEU A 131 10.87 1.58 5.28
C LEU A 131 11.81 1.34 6.46
N ALA A 132 12.53 2.39 6.89
CA ALA A 132 13.46 2.28 7.99
C ALA A 132 12.73 1.97 9.32
N THR A 133 13.30 1.09 10.13
CA THR A 133 12.74 0.70 11.43
C THR A 133 13.27 1.53 12.59
N THR A 134 14.12 2.50 12.30
CA THR A 134 14.71 3.41 13.29
C THR A 134 14.70 4.83 12.77
N CYS A 135 14.44 5.77 13.66
CA CYS A 135 14.58 7.21 13.44
C CYS A 135 15.92 7.72 13.99
N ALA A 136 16.89 6.85 14.26
CA ALA A 136 18.21 7.26 14.73
C ALA A 136 18.86 8.22 13.73
N SER A 137 19.38 9.34 14.22
CA SER A 137 20.04 10.33 13.37
C SER A 137 21.30 9.76 12.71
N ASP A 138 21.68 10.33 11.57
CA ASP A 138 22.94 9.95 10.90
C ASP A 138 24.15 10.21 11.80
N TYR A 139 24.09 11.23 12.63
CA TYR A 139 25.09 11.48 13.66
C TYR A 139 25.25 10.33 14.66
N PHE A 140 24.14 9.79 15.18
CA PHE A 140 24.20 8.63 16.08
C PHE A 140 24.72 7.38 15.36
N ARG A 141 24.32 7.16 14.11
CA ARG A 141 24.79 6.04 13.29
C ARG A 141 26.29 6.12 13.00
N SER A 142 26.78 7.27 12.58
CA SER A 142 28.21 7.47 12.31
C SER A 142 29.05 7.28 13.56
N ARG A 143 28.60 7.77 14.73
CA ARG A 143 29.31 7.67 15.99
C ARG A 143 29.28 6.27 16.62
N SER A 144 28.15 5.56 16.51
CA SER A 144 27.97 4.23 17.11
C SER A 144 28.46 3.08 16.25
N GLY A 145 28.79 3.32 14.97
CA GLY A 145 29.12 2.28 13.98
C GLY A 145 27.97 1.29 13.71
N LYS A 146 26.79 1.48 14.32
CA LYS A 146 25.65 0.58 14.17
C LYS A 146 24.91 0.86 12.88
N GLN A 147 25.04 -0.05 11.92
CA GLN A 147 24.20 -0.04 10.72
C GLN A 147 22.80 -0.59 11.04
N CYS A 148 21.77 0.07 10.52
CA CYS A 148 20.42 -0.47 10.54
C CYS A 148 20.34 -1.63 9.54
N ARG A 149 20.34 -2.87 10.04
CA ARG A 149 20.29 -4.08 9.22
C ARG A 149 18.87 -4.59 8.97
N GLN A 150 17.87 -3.99 9.59
CA GLN A 150 16.47 -4.38 9.47
C GLN A 150 15.63 -3.21 8.96
N TRP A 151 14.76 -3.52 8.03
CA TRP A 151 13.74 -2.61 7.54
C TRP A 151 12.45 -3.39 7.30
N VAL A 152 11.33 -2.69 7.22
CA VAL A 152 10.08 -3.29 6.75
C VAL A 152 10.05 -3.16 5.24
N LYS A 153 9.92 -4.29 4.57
CA LYS A 153 9.76 -4.37 3.12
C LYS A 153 8.30 -4.22 2.76
N VAL A 154 8.03 -3.31 1.84
CA VAL A 154 6.71 -3.04 1.29
C VAL A 154 6.77 -3.34 -0.20
N SER A 155 6.05 -4.36 -0.64
CA SER A 155 5.92 -4.77 -2.03
C SER A 155 4.51 -4.49 -2.52
N VAL A 156 4.37 -3.89 -3.69
CA VAL A 156 3.07 -3.49 -4.24
C VAL A 156 2.96 -3.82 -5.73
N VAL A 157 1.73 -4.03 -6.18
CA VAL A 157 1.33 -3.85 -7.58
C VAL A 157 0.48 -2.59 -7.64
N VAL A 158 0.80 -1.65 -8.53
CA VAL A 158 0.04 -0.40 -8.68
C VAL A 158 -0.44 -0.21 -10.11
N TRP A 159 -1.58 0.40 -10.31
CA TRP A 159 -2.01 0.89 -11.62
C TRP A 159 -1.06 1.98 -12.13
N CYS A 160 -0.60 1.86 -13.38
CA CYS A 160 0.31 2.84 -13.96
C CYS A 160 -0.34 4.21 -14.23
N THR A 161 -1.66 4.30 -14.27
CA THR A 161 -2.41 5.54 -14.53
C THR A 161 -2.75 6.27 -13.24
N SER A 162 -3.44 5.61 -12.31
CA SER A 162 -3.91 6.21 -11.06
C SER A 162 -2.86 6.17 -9.93
N LEU A 163 -1.84 5.33 -10.04
CA LEU A 163 -0.89 4.98 -8.97
C LEU A 163 -1.61 4.42 -7.72
N LEU A 164 -2.80 3.85 -7.87
CA LEU A 164 -3.50 3.19 -6.78
C LEU A 164 -3.06 1.72 -6.69
N PRO A 165 -2.80 1.19 -5.48
CA PRO A 165 -2.30 -0.15 -5.31
C PRO A 165 -3.40 -1.20 -5.50
N LEU A 166 -3.07 -2.28 -6.23
CA LEU A 166 -3.87 -3.49 -6.45
C LEU A 166 -3.59 -4.58 -5.45
N ALA A 167 -2.32 -4.68 -5.05
CA ALA A 167 -1.82 -5.70 -4.15
C ALA A 167 -0.77 -5.09 -3.21
N LEU A 168 -0.66 -5.67 -2.02
CA LEU A 168 0.26 -5.25 -0.99
C LEU A 168 0.77 -6.46 -0.21
N VAL A 169 2.08 -6.61 -0.16
CA VAL A 169 2.74 -7.56 0.76
C VAL A 169 3.70 -6.79 1.65
N ILE A 170 3.66 -7.05 2.94
CA ILE A 170 4.52 -6.40 3.93
C ILE A 170 5.23 -7.46 4.74
N ASP A 171 6.54 -7.35 4.81
CA ASP A 171 7.39 -8.29 5.52
C ASP A 171 8.61 -7.59 6.15
N THR A 172 9.36 -8.32 6.93
CA THR A 172 10.65 -7.86 7.45
C THR A 172 11.75 -8.10 6.41
N GLY A 173 12.52 -7.07 6.10
CA GLY A 173 13.71 -7.18 5.23
C GLY A 173 15.00 -7.45 6.04
N PRO A 174 16.07 -7.84 5.35
CA PRO A 174 16.23 -8.02 3.91
C PRO A 174 15.70 -9.34 3.38
N SER A 175 15.04 -9.32 2.22
CA SER A 175 14.64 -10.52 1.48
C SER A 175 14.66 -10.24 -0.02
N ASN A 176 14.86 -11.27 -0.85
CA ASN A 176 14.78 -11.15 -2.30
C ASN A 176 13.34 -10.80 -2.71
N ASP A 177 13.17 -9.99 -3.77
CA ASP A 177 11.86 -9.56 -4.25
C ASP A 177 10.98 -10.74 -4.71
N ARG A 178 11.60 -11.77 -5.26
CA ARG A 178 10.91 -13.01 -5.69
C ARG A 178 10.20 -13.76 -4.56
N VAL A 179 10.64 -13.60 -3.31
CA VAL A 179 10.04 -14.29 -2.15
C VAL A 179 8.59 -13.86 -1.95
N GLN A 180 8.30 -12.58 -2.18
CA GLN A 180 6.95 -12.03 -2.01
C GLN A 180 6.12 -12.04 -3.29
N ALA A 181 6.73 -12.36 -4.44
CA ALA A 181 6.06 -12.34 -5.72
C ALA A 181 4.84 -13.28 -5.80
N PRO A 182 4.86 -14.53 -5.28
CA PRO A 182 3.69 -15.42 -5.34
C PRO A 182 2.46 -14.82 -4.67
N GLU A 183 2.60 -14.29 -3.46
CA GLU A 183 1.49 -13.68 -2.74
C GLU A 183 1.01 -12.40 -3.42
N LEU A 184 1.97 -11.57 -3.91
CA LEU A 184 1.68 -10.32 -4.58
C LEU A 184 0.91 -10.53 -5.89
N LEU A 185 1.30 -11.54 -6.68
CA LEU A 185 0.62 -11.92 -7.91
C LEU A 185 -0.76 -12.51 -7.64
N ALA A 186 -0.90 -13.37 -6.63
CA ALA A 186 -2.19 -13.94 -6.24
C ALA A 186 -3.19 -12.84 -5.80
N GLN A 187 -2.75 -11.86 -5.00
CA GLN A 187 -3.58 -10.73 -4.62
C GLN A 187 -3.97 -9.87 -5.83
N GLY A 188 -3.01 -9.60 -6.73
CA GLY A 188 -3.25 -8.83 -7.95
C GLY A 188 -4.27 -9.51 -8.86
N GLN A 189 -4.13 -10.83 -9.06
CA GLN A 189 -5.05 -11.66 -9.85
C GLN A 189 -6.47 -11.64 -9.28
N ALA A 190 -6.61 -11.73 -7.96
CA ALA A 190 -7.91 -11.66 -7.29
C ALA A 190 -8.56 -10.27 -7.37
N ALA A 191 -7.77 -9.21 -7.50
CA ALA A 191 -8.26 -7.84 -7.52
C ALA A 191 -8.69 -7.38 -8.93
N ALA A 192 -7.83 -7.57 -9.94
CA ALA A 192 -8.11 -7.10 -11.31
C ALA A 192 -7.17 -7.76 -12.32
N ARG A 193 -7.46 -7.55 -13.63
CA ARG A 193 -6.65 -8.07 -14.74
C ARG A 193 -6.12 -6.94 -15.61
N PRO A 194 -4.91 -6.40 -15.34
CA PRO A 194 -4.26 -5.46 -16.24
C PRO A 194 -3.89 -6.16 -17.56
N ALA A 195 -3.75 -5.40 -18.65
CA ALA A 195 -3.23 -5.95 -19.90
C ALA A 195 -1.73 -6.27 -19.81
N LYS A 196 -0.99 -5.48 -19.00
CA LYS A 196 0.47 -5.65 -18.81
C LYS A 196 0.86 -5.45 -17.35
N LEU A 197 1.88 -6.23 -16.94
CA LEU A 197 2.56 -6.05 -15.66
C LEU A 197 4.04 -5.77 -15.90
N TYR A 198 4.50 -4.59 -15.45
CA TYR A 198 5.90 -4.21 -15.48
C TYR A 198 6.57 -4.54 -14.16
N ALA A 199 7.77 -5.11 -14.20
CA ALA A 199 8.61 -5.29 -13.02
C ALA A 199 10.09 -5.12 -13.35
N ASP A 200 10.92 -4.94 -12.32
CA ASP A 200 12.34 -4.77 -12.51
C ASP A 200 13.08 -6.13 -12.58
N THR A 201 14.40 -6.06 -12.70
CA THR A 201 15.30 -7.21 -12.77
C THR A 201 15.24 -8.11 -11.52
N GLY A 202 14.86 -7.57 -10.36
CA GLY A 202 14.69 -8.34 -9.14
C GLY A 202 13.62 -9.44 -9.25
N TYR A 203 12.66 -9.25 -10.16
CA TYR A 203 11.58 -10.20 -10.47
C TYR A 203 11.84 -11.07 -11.68
N ASP A 204 13.02 -11.02 -12.31
CA ASP A 204 13.33 -11.79 -13.50
C ASP A 204 13.45 -13.29 -13.18
N ALA A 205 12.34 -14.00 -13.30
CA ALA A 205 12.25 -15.46 -13.17
C ALA A 205 11.21 -16.01 -14.12
N GLU A 206 11.50 -17.16 -14.77
CA GLU A 206 10.59 -17.77 -15.74
C GLU A 206 9.22 -18.07 -15.15
N TRP A 207 9.17 -18.57 -13.92
CA TRP A 207 7.91 -18.89 -13.24
C TRP A 207 7.02 -17.66 -12.99
N ILE A 208 7.61 -16.46 -12.82
CA ILE A 208 6.83 -15.22 -12.69
C ILE A 208 6.19 -14.87 -14.03
N HIS A 209 6.92 -15.03 -15.14
CA HIS A 209 6.36 -14.85 -16.46
C HIS A 209 5.24 -15.84 -16.75
N ALA A 210 5.45 -17.14 -16.43
CA ALA A 210 4.46 -18.18 -16.60
C ALA A 210 3.19 -17.88 -15.78
N GLN A 211 3.32 -17.58 -14.50
CA GLN A 211 2.19 -17.23 -13.64
C GLN A 211 1.41 -16.01 -14.16
N CYS A 212 2.10 -14.97 -14.62
CA CYS A 212 1.43 -13.80 -15.20
C CYS A 212 0.67 -14.15 -16.48
N ARG A 213 1.28 -14.92 -17.40
CA ARG A 213 0.75 -15.13 -18.74
C ARG A 213 -0.22 -16.29 -18.82
N GLU A 214 0.08 -17.39 -18.16
CA GLU A 214 -0.69 -18.64 -18.24
C GLU A 214 -1.83 -18.67 -17.22
N GLU A 215 -1.58 -18.20 -15.99
CA GLU A 215 -2.59 -18.25 -14.91
C GLU A 215 -3.40 -16.94 -14.80
N TRP A 216 -2.72 -15.78 -14.85
CA TRP A 216 -3.40 -14.48 -14.72
C TRP A 216 -3.89 -13.93 -16.07
N GLY A 217 -3.30 -14.35 -17.19
CA GLY A 217 -3.60 -13.85 -18.53
C GLY A 217 -3.15 -12.41 -18.76
N VAL A 218 -2.03 -12.01 -18.14
CA VAL A 218 -1.44 -10.66 -18.17
C VAL A 218 -0.08 -10.74 -18.84
N GLU A 219 0.20 -9.85 -19.80
CA GLU A 219 1.51 -9.76 -20.44
C GLU A 219 2.54 -9.25 -19.44
N SER A 220 3.44 -10.11 -18.98
CA SER A 220 4.59 -9.73 -18.15
C SER A 220 5.68 -9.09 -18.98
N VAL A 221 6.15 -7.92 -18.57
CA VAL A 221 7.24 -7.14 -19.20
C VAL A 221 8.27 -6.84 -18.13
N ILE A 222 9.25 -7.74 -17.98
CA ILE A 222 10.24 -7.71 -16.91
C ILE A 222 11.62 -7.54 -17.54
N LYS A 223 12.41 -6.59 -17.03
CA LYS A 223 13.78 -6.42 -17.49
C LYS A 223 14.60 -7.63 -17.06
N PRO A 224 15.25 -8.35 -18.00
CA PRO A 224 16.01 -9.54 -17.65
C PRO A 224 17.27 -9.20 -16.87
N SER A 225 17.62 -10.04 -15.92
CA SER A 225 18.94 -10.07 -15.28
C SER A 225 19.97 -10.63 -16.28
N GLY A 226 21.24 -10.38 -16.03
CA GLY A 226 22.36 -10.65 -16.92
C GLY A 226 22.25 -11.88 -17.83
N GLN A 227 22.94 -11.83 -18.94
CA GLN A 227 23.09 -12.96 -19.85
C GLN A 227 24.11 -13.97 -19.29
N ARG A 228 23.96 -15.24 -19.64
CA ARG A 228 25.02 -16.23 -19.47
C ARG A 228 26.20 -15.89 -20.38
N ALA A 229 27.35 -16.51 -20.13
CA ALA A 229 28.54 -16.32 -20.96
C ALA A 229 28.31 -16.67 -22.44
N ASP A 230 27.37 -17.58 -22.73
CA ASP A 230 26.94 -17.97 -24.08
C ASP A 230 25.92 -17.02 -24.74
N GLY A 231 25.58 -15.91 -24.07
CA GLY A 231 24.58 -14.95 -24.55
C GLY A 231 23.12 -15.39 -24.39
N ASN A 232 22.87 -16.61 -23.94
CA ASN A 232 21.54 -17.19 -23.80
C ASN A 232 20.89 -16.87 -22.45
N ARG A 233 19.57 -16.88 -22.43
CA ARG A 233 18.74 -16.80 -21.22
C ARG A 233 17.90 -18.06 -21.09
N ASN A 234 17.90 -18.67 -19.90
CA ASN A 234 17.02 -19.79 -19.64
C ASN A 234 15.58 -19.32 -19.54
N GLY A 235 14.68 -20.07 -20.14
CA GLY A 235 13.24 -19.86 -20.11
C GLY A 235 12.68 -19.32 -21.42
N TYR A 236 11.48 -19.75 -21.74
CA TYR A 236 10.77 -19.37 -22.97
C TYR A 236 10.41 -17.89 -23.00
N TRP A 237 9.80 -17.41 -21.92
CA TRP A 237 9.35 -16.02 -21.81
C TRP A 237 10.50 -15.03 -21.59
N ARG A 238 11.48 -15.41 -20.77
CA ARG A 238 12.67 -14.60 -20.49
C ARG A 238 13.53 -14.39 -21.75
N ALA A 239 13.68 -15.40 -22.58
CA ALA A 239 14.45 -15.32 -23.83
C ALA A 239 13.87 -14.24 -24.77
N GLY A 240 12.55 -14.06 -24.77
CA GLY A 240 11.86 -13.05 -25.58
C GLY A 240 11.98 -11.60 -25.07
N MET A 241 12.55 -11.35 -23.90
CA MET A 241 12.68 -10.00 -23.31
C MET A 241 13.90 -9.26 -23.84
N SER A 242 13.96 -9.01 -25.15
CA SER A 242 15.03 -8.19 -25.77
C SER A 242 14.85 -6.69 -25.46
N PRO A 243 15.89 -5.86 -25.62
CA PRO A 243 15.76 -4.40 -25.50
C PRO A 243 14.69 -3.81 -26.42
N GLU A 244 14.57 -4.31 -27.65
CA GLU A 244 13.59 -3.91 -28.65
C GLU A 244 12.17 -4.27 -28.17
N HIS A 245 11.99 -5.46 -27.64
CA HIS A 245 10.72 -5.91 -27.05
C HIS A 245 10.30 -5.02 -25.88
N LEU A 246 11.22 -4.74 -24.95
CA LEU A 246 10.97 -3.86 -23.81
C LEU A 246 10.56 -2.44 -24.29
N LYS A 247 11.24 -1.90 -25.29
CA LYS A 247 10.92 -0.59 -25.90
C LYS A 247 9.53 -0.61 -26.55
N ALA A 248 9.24 -1.61 -27.38
CA ALA A 248 7.94 -1.76 -28.05
C ALA A 248 6.78 -1.92 -27.05
N ARG A 249 7.02 -2.56 -25.91
CA ARG A 249 6.05 -2.73 -24.81
C ARG A 249 5.99 -1.55 -23.83
N ARG A 250 6.72 -0.44 -24.10
CA ARG A 250 6.74 0.77 -23.27
C ARG A 250 7.18 0.47 -21.82
N TYR A 251 8.23 -0.31 -21.65
CA TYR A 251 8.77 -0.71 -20.32
C TYR A 251 9.01 0.49 -19.38
N GLY A 252 9.34 1.66 -19.92
CA GLY A 252 9.49 2.89 -19.16
C GLY A 252 8.29 3.24 -18.26
N ARG A 253 7.07 2.72 -18.55
CA ARG A 253 5.89 2.91 -17.67
C ARG A 253 6.05 2.29 -16.28
N ARG A 254 7.06 1.44 -16.06
CA ARG A 254 7.45 0.93 -14.73
C ARG A 254 7.73 2.07 -13.74
N TRP A 255 8.16 3.24 -14.22
CA TRP A 255 8.36 4.40 -13.34
C TRP A 255 7.17 4.75 -12.44
N ALA A 256 5.97 4.29 -12.79
CA ALA A 256 4.76 4.50 -12.01
C ALA A 256 4.89 3.98 -10.58
N VAL A 257 5.48 2.80 -10.38
CA VAL A 257 5.67 2.26 -9.03
C VAL A 257 6.76 3.01 -8.25
N GLU A 258 7.78 3.52 -8.92
CA GLU A 258 8.80 4.39 -8.31
C GLU A 258 8.17 5.72 -7.85
N SER A 259 7.29 6.29 -8.68
CA SER A 259 6.52 7.49 -8.33
C SER A 259 5.57 7.25 -7.15
N PHE A 260 4.92 6.07 -7.09
CA PHE A 260 4.13 5.66 -5.95
C PHE A 260 4.98 5.64 -4.67
N PHE A 261 6.13 4.98 -4.67
CA PHE A 261 6.99 4.91 -3.49
C PHE A 261 7.60 6.26 -3.09
N SER A 262 7.99 7.07 -4.07
CA SER A 262 8.46 8.43 -3.82
C SER A 262 7.37 9.28 -3.14
N GLY A 263 6.15 9.24 -3.66
CA GLY A 263 5.01 9.92 -3.07
C GLY A 263 4.66 9.40 -1.68
N LEU A 264 4.62 8.08 -1.49
CA LEU A 264 4.39 7.43 -0.19
C LEU A 264 5.40 7.90 0.86
N LYS A 265 6.71 7.82 0.56
CA LYS A 265 7.77 8.19 1.50
C LYS A 265 7.77 9.69 1.83
N ARG A 266 7.53 10.54 0.84
CA ARG A 266 7.46 12.01 1.07
C ARG A 266 6.26 12.40 1.92
N THR A 267 5.10 11.79 1.69
CA THR A 267 3.87 12.19 2.37
C THR A 267 3.65 11.46 3.70
N MET A 268 3.91 10.15 3.74
CA MET A 268 3.67 9.33 4.93
C MET A 268 4.92 9.06 5.77
N GLY A 269 6.11 9.47 5.28
CA GLY A 269 7.39 9.28 5.95
C GLY A 269 8.10 7.97 5.57
N ALA A 270 9.43 8.01 5.55
CA ALA A 270 10.30 6.89 5.16
C ALA A 270 10.74 6.01 6.35
N ALA A 271 10.61 6.52 7.59
CA ALA A 271 10.96 5.79 8.81
C ALA A 271 9.74 5.51 9.68
N LEU A 272 9.63 4.30 10.21
CA LEU A 272 8.54 3.86 11.08
C LEU A 272 8.77 4.34 12.52
N SER A 273 7.68 4.64 13.22
CA SER A 273 7.69 5.04 14.63
C SER A 273 7.48 3.87 15.58
N ALA A 274 6.85 2.80 15.13
CA ALA A 274 6.61 1.61 15.91
C ALA A 274 7.92 0.87 16.21
N ARG A 275 7.98 0.21 17.36
CA ARG A 275 9.17 -0.53 17.82
C ARG A 275 8.95 -2.05 17.86
N ARG A 276 7.70 -2.51 17.94
CA ARG A 276 7.37 -3.93 17.98
C ARG A 276 7.11 -4.46 16.58
N PRO A 277 7.58 -5.66 16.20
CA PRO A 277 7.48 -6.19 14.83
C PRO A 277 6.06 -6.08 14.24
N ASN A 278 5.05 -6.66 14.88
CA ASN A 278 3.68 -6.62 14.36
C ASN A 278 3.15 -5.18 14.17
N GLN A 279 3.54 -4.25 15.05
CA GLN A 279 3.14 -2.86 14.93
C GLN A 279 3.89 -2.11 13.83
N MET A 280 5.15 -2.49 13.53
CA MET A 280 5.90 -1.95 12.38
C MET A 280 5.23 -2.36 11.07
N LEU A 281 4.88 -3.64 10.93
CA LEU A 281 4.17 -4.13 9.74
C LEU A 281 2.80 -3.45 9.59
N ALA A 282 2.03 -3.34 10.67
CA ALA A 282 0.75 -2.65 10.67
C ALA A 282 0.89 -1.16 10.32
N GLU A 283 1.91 -0.46 10.87
CA GLU A 283 2.15 0.94 10.55
C GLU A 283 2.50 1.14 9.07
N ALA A 284 3.32 0.26 8.48
CA ALA A 284 3.61 0.28 7.05
C ALA A 284 2.33 0.10 6.22
N ALA A 285 1.48 -0.85 6.58
CA ALA A 285 0.20 -1.11 5.93
C ALA A 285 -0.74 0.11 5.99
N PHE A 286 -0.87 0.74 7.15
CA PHE A 286 -1.70 1.95 7.31
C PHE A 286 -1.17 3.14 6.52
N ARG A 287 0.16 3.27 6.35
CA ARG A 287 0.74 4.32 5.50
C ARG A 287 0.37 4.12 4.04
N VAL A 288 0.40 2.88 3.55
CA VAL A 288 -0.04 2.57 2.17
C VAL A 288 -1.52 2.88 2.00
N LEU A 289 -2.39 2.44 2.94
CA LEU A 289 -3.83 2.75 2.91
C LEU A 289 -4.09 4.25 2.96
N ALA A 290 -3.48 4.97 3.89
CA ALA A 290 -3.66 6.41 4.02
C ALA A 290 -3.21 7.16 2.75
N TYR A 291 -2.10 6.71 2.14
CA TYR A 291 -1.63 7.27 0.89
C TYR A 291 -2.59 6.99 -0.28
N ALA A 292 -3.10 5.77 -0.37
CA ALA A 292 -4.08 5.39 -1.40
C ALA A 292 -5.39 6.19 -1.28
N LEU A 293 -5.93 6.32 -0.07
CA LEU A 293 -7.18 7.07 0.16
C LEU A 293 -7.06 8.58 -0.02
N ARG A 294 -5.84 9.11 0.12
CA ARG A 294 -5.55 10.52 -0.16
C ARG A 294 -5.55 10.83 -1.66
N ARG A 295 -5.23 9.87 -2.51
CA ARG A 295 -5.13 10.04 -3.97
C ARG A 295 -6.48 10.05 -4.63
#